data_5d09f9ca767632ac61b9a3aa409e2301
#
_entry.id   5d09f9ca767632ac61b9a3aa409e2301
#
_cell.length_a   1.000
_cell.length_b   1.000
_cell.length_c   1.000
_cell.angle_alpha   90.00
_cell.angle_beta   90.00
_cell.angle_gamma   90.00
#
_symmetry.space_group_name_H-M   'P 1'
#
loop_
_entity.id
_entity.type
_entity.pdbx_description
1 polymer ?
#
loop_
_entity_poly.entity_id
_entity_poly.type
_entity_poly.pdbx_seq_one_letter_code
_entity_poly.pdbx_strand_id
1 'polypeptide(L)'
;MKHIYLLTLLAAVISLMSCKETTNTNNMEKIYDFTALSNKGKEVSFADYKGKALLIVNTASKCGFTPQYDGLEALYQKYKDQGLVIIGFPCDQFGHQEPGTDEQIEEFCRLNHGVTFPLMSKIEVNGDGAHPIYQWLKSQAGFAGFNPEHPLTKILDEMFTKADPDYASKPDIKWNFTKFLISRVGNVVCRFEPTTEPQEMEGSIETELAK
;
A
#
# COMPACT_ATOMS: atom_id res chain seq x y z
N MET A 1 39.20 -78.71 -14.39
CA MET A 1 39.27 -77.44 -15.06
C MET A 1 37.98 -77.18 -15.81
N LYS A 2 37.11 -76.38 -15.32
CA LYS A 2 36.08 -75.59 -16.08
C LYS A 2 35.29 -74.80 -15.06
N HIS A 3 35.55 -73.48 -15.05
CA HIS A 3 34.85 -72.54 -14.21
C HIS A 3 33.46 -72.22 -14.80
N ILE A 4 32.41 -72.40 -14.01
CA ILE A 4 31.06 -72.00 -14.35
C ILE A 4 30.79 -70.68 -13.63
N TYR A 5 30.69 -69.61 -14.40
CA TYR A 5 30.29 -68.26 -13.88
C TYR A 5 28.77 -68.24 -13.74
N LEU A 6 28.31 -68.09 -12.51
CA LEU A 6 26.91 -67.89 -12.19
C LEU A 6 26.60 -66.39 -12.31
N LEU A 7 25.90 -65.98 -13.35
CA LEU A 7 25.39 -64.65 -13.52
C LEU A 7 24.12 -64.51 -12.67
N THR A 8 24.21 -63.73 -11.58
CA THR A 8 23.05 -63.29 -10.81
C THR A 8 22.49 -62.02 -11.46
N LEU A 9 21.30 -62.11 -12.07
CA LEU A 9 20.52 -60.96 -12.51
C LEU A 9 19.94 -60.28 -11.28
N LEU A 10 20.42 -59.06 -10.99
CA LEU A 10 19.84 -58.17 -10.00
C LEU A 10 18.74 -57.35 -10.69
N ALA A 11 17.47 -57.72 -10.51
CA ALA A 11 16.34 -56.94 -10.96
C ALA A 11 16.15 -55.72 -10.05
N ALA A 12 16.55 -54.55 -10.54
CA ALA A 12 16.26 -53.29 -9.87
C ALA A 12 14.79 -52.91 -10.08
N VAL A 13 14.00 -53.05 -9.04
CA VAL A 13 12.63 -52.50 -9.01
C VAL A 13 12.73 -50.99 -8.86
N ILE A 14 12.57 -50.27 -9.97
CA ILE A 14 12.42 -48.82 -9.95
C ILE A 14 11.00 -48.53 -9.49
N SER A 15 10.84 -48.20 -8.20
CA SER A 15 9.61 -47.64 -7.66
C SER A 15 9.47 -46.22 -8.19
N LEU A 16 8.58 -46.03 -9.18
CA LEU A 16 8.13 -44.71 -9.62
C LEU A 16 7.31 -44.08 -8.48
N MET A 17 7.96 -43.36 -7.59
CA MET A 17 7.31 -42.40 -6.73
C MET A 17 6.77 -41.26 -7.62
N SER A 18 5.49 -41.35 -7.95
CA SER A 18 4.74 -40.22 -8.52
C SER A 18 4.72 -39.12 -7.48
N CYS A 19 5.63 -38.16 -7.62
CA CYS A 19 5.48 -36.85 -6.97
C CYS A 19 4.21 -36.23 -7.53
N LYS A 20 3.12 -36.26 -6.74
CA LYS A 20 2.04 -35.32 -6.93
C LYS A 20 2.66 -33.94 -6.73
N GLU A 21 2.89 -33.22 -7.82
CA GLU A 21 3.05 -31.78 -7.78
C GLU A 21 1.76 -31.20 -7.19
N THR A 22 1.78 -30.94 -5.88
CA THR A 22 0.90 -29.96 -5.28
C THR A 22 1.34 -28.63 -5.88
N THR A 23 0.64 -28.21 -6.94
CA THR A 23 0.67 -26.83 -7.40
C THR A 23 0.09 -25.98 -6.28
N ASN A 24 0.94 -25.66 -5.31
CA ASN A 24 0.68 -24.59 -4.39
C ASN A 24 0.92 -23.30 -5.17
N THR A 25 -0.04 -22.94 -6.03
CA THR A 25 -0.19 -21.57 -6.51
C THR A 25 -0.55 -20.78 -5.28
N ASN A 26 0.47 -20.28 -4.56
CA ASN A 26 0.31 -19.15 -3.67
C ASN A 26 -0.23 -18.03 -4.56
N ASN A 27 -1.54 -17.92 -4.63
CA ASN A 27 -2.23 -16.77 -5.19
C ASN A 27 -1.96 -15.65 -4.20
N MET A 28 -0.81 -14.95 -4.38
CA MET A 28 -0.49 -13.82 -3.54
C MET A 28 -1.56 -12.78 -3.78
N GLU A 29 -2.27 -12.43 -2.72
CA GLU A 29 -3.31 -11.41 -2.72
C GLU A 29 -2.77 -10.11 -3.33
N LYS A 30 -3.55 -9.50 -4.18
CA LYS A 30 -3.21 -8.24 -4.87
C LYS A 30 -4.22 -7.17 -4.51
N ILE A 31 -3.87 -5.92 -4.78
CA ILE A 31 -4.81 -4.80 -4.57
C ILE A 31 -6.16 -5.04 -5.26
N TYR A 32 -6.17 -5.79 -6.36
CA TYR A 32 -7.37 -6.05 -7.16
C TYR A 32 -8.39 -6.99 -6.51
N ASP A 33 -8.03 -7.63 -5.40
CA ASP A 33 -8.91 -8.54 -4.64
C ASP A 33 -9.76 -7.78 -3.62
N PHE A 34 -9.59 -6.46 -3.52
CA PHE A 34 -10.26 -5.60 -2.54
C PHE A 34 -11.33 -4.71 -3.16
N THR A 35 -12.28 -4.30 -2.31
CA THR A 35 -13.25 -3.25 -2.58
C THR A 35 -13.21 -2.20 -1.47
N ALA A 36 -13.71 -1.00 -1.74
CA ALA A 36 -13.95 0.03 -0.74
C ALA A 36 -15.19 0.84 -1.11
N LEU A 37 -15.77 1.56 -0.15
CA LEU A 37 -16.82 2.52 -0.45
C LEU A 37 -16.21 3.86 -0.89
N SER A 38 -16.71 4.43 -1.97
CA SER A 38 -16.42 5.82 -2.31
C SER A 38 -17.05 6.76 -1.27
N ASN A 39 -16.60 8.00 -1.23
CA ASN A 39 -17.21 9.06 -0.40
C ASN A 39 -18.69 9.37 -0.71
N LYS A 40 -19.27 8.71 -1.72
CA LYS A 40 -20.70 8.73 -2.05
C LYS A 40 -21.42 7.43 -1.64
N GLY A 41 -20.76 6.55 -0.88
CA GLY A 41 -21.31 5.28 -0.43
C GLY A 41 -21.45 4.23 -1.52
N LYS A 42 -20.86 4.44 -2.71
CA LYS A 42 -20.87 3.46 -3.81
C LYS A 42 -19.67 2.52 -3.67
N GLU A 43 -19.89 1.22 -3.79
CA GLU A 43 -18.80 0.24 -3.84
C GLU A 43 -17.92 0.46 -5.07
N VAL A 44 -16.61 0.45 -4.86
CA VAL A 44 -15.55 0.57 -5.86
C VAL A 44 -14.69 -0.68 -5.78
N SER A 45 -14.60 -1.42 -6.88
CA SER A 45 -13.70 -2.56 -7.00
C SER A 45 -12.32 -2.09 -7.45
N PHE A 46 -11.27 -2.49 -6.75
CA PHE A 46 -9.90 -2.19 -7.19
C PHE A 46 -9.49 -2.97 -8.44
N ALA A 47 -10.25 -4.00 -8.82
CA ALA A 47 -10.10 -4.67 -10.12
C ALA A 47 -10.34 -3.71 -11.30
N ASP A 48 -11.12 -2.64 -11.13
CA ASP A 48 -11.39 -1.63 -12.15
C ASP A 48 -10.14 -0.80 -12.50
N TYR A 49 -9.12 -0.83 -11.65
CA TYR A 49 -7.85 -0.14 -11.85
C TYR A 49 -6.74 -1.04 -12.44
N LYS A 50 -7.06 -2.25 -12.92
CA LYS A 50 -6.06 -3.11 -13.55
C LYS A 50 -5.30 -2.40 -14.68
N GLY A 51 -3.97 -2.54 -14.68
CA GLY A 51 -3.09 -1.87 -15.63
C GLY A 51 -2.73 -0.43 -15.28
N LYS A 52 -3.26 0.11 -14.17
CA LYS A 52 -2.89 1.43 -13.63
C LYS A 52 -1.91 1.29 -12.48
N ALA A 53 -0.99 2.23 -12.35
CA ALA A 53 -0.23 2.43 -11.12
C ALA A 53 -1.11 3.18 -10.12
N LEU A 54 -1.16 2.73 -8.85
CA LEU A 54 -1.98 3.39 -7.84
C LEU A 54 -1.08 4.01 -6.76
N LEU A 55 -1.47 5.18 -6.26
CA LEU A 55 -0.92 5.76 -5.04
C LEU A 55 -2.03 5.82 -4.01
N ILE A 56 -1.99 4.93 -3.02
CA ILE A 56 -2.96 4.86 -1.92
C ILE A 56 -2.45 5.71 -0.78
N VAL A 57 -3.29 6.62 -0.27
CA VAL A 57 -2.87 7.56 0.78
C VAL A 57 -3.96 7.71 1.84
N ASN A 58 -3.62 7.64 3.14
CA ASN A 58 -4.54 8.01 4.21
C ASN A 58 -4.43 9.51 4.51
N THR A 59 -5.56 10.19 4.56
CA THR A 59 -5.63 11.65 4.53
C THR A 59 -6.36 12.23 5.74
N ALA A 60 -6.13 13.52 6.00
CA ALA A 60 -6.85 14.29 7.00
C ALA A 60 -6.87 15.79 6.68
N SER A 61 -7.96 16.47 7.05
CA SER A 61 -8.19 17.89 6.75
C SER A 61 -7.55 18.87 7.74
N LYS A 62 -7.15 18.40 8.94
CA LYS A 62 -6.65 19.23 10.05
C LYS A 62 -5.27 18.82 10.54
N CYS A 63 -4.42 18.35 9.64
CA CYS A 63 -3.09 17.83 9.91
C CYS A 63 -2.01 18.84 9.47
N GLY A 64 -0.84 18.83 10.12
CA GLY A 64 0.30 19.60 9.64
C GLY A 64 0.76 19.19 8.23
N PHE A 65 0.44 17.97 7.80
CA PHE A 65 0.72 17.47 6.45
C PHE A 65 -0.42 17.72 5.44
N THR A 66 -1.53 18.34 5.82
CA THR A 66 -2.66 18.63 4.90
C THR A 66 -2.24 19.39 3.63
N PRO A 67 -1.25 20.32 3.67
CA PRO A 67 -0.75 20.96 2.44
C PRO A 67 -0.23 19.99 1.37
N GLN A 68 0.09 18.73 1.72
CA GLN A 68 0.49 17.72 0.73
C GLN A 68 -0.62 17.37 -0.28
N TYR A 69 -1.88 17.71 -0.03
CA TYR A 69 -2.94 17.59 -1.04
C TYR A 69 -2.59 18.33 -2.33
N ASP A 70 -1.99 19.52 -2.24
CA ASP A 70 -1.61 20.31 -3.42
C ASP A 70 -0.58 19.59 -4.28
N GLY A 71 0.44 18.99 -3.64
CA GLY A 71 1.47 18.20 -4.32
C GLY A 71 0.92 16.88 -4.88
N LEU A 72 0.03 16.21 -4.16
CA LEU A 72 -0.65 15.00 -4.63
C LEU A 72 -1.52 15.28 -5.85
N GLU A 73 -2.28 16.39 -5.82
CA GLU A 73 -3.09 16.80 -6.97
C GLU A 73 -2.21 17.17 -8.17
N ALA A 74 -1.10 17.86 -7.95
CA ALA A 74 -0.15 18.18 -9.03
C ALA A 74 0.40 16.90 -9.68
N LEU A 75 0.81 15.90 -8.89
CA LEU A 75 1.24 14.59 -9.41
C LEU A 75 0.12 13.88 -10.17
N TYR A 76 -1.11 13.92 -9.62
CA TYR A 76 -2.25 13.31 -10.29
C TYR A 76 -2.51 13.95 -11.65
N GLN A 77 -2.57 15.27 -11.73
CA GLN A 77 -2.78 15.97 -12.99
C GLN A 77 -1.67 15.70 -14.02
N LYS A 78 -0.42 15.61 -13.55
CA LYS A 78 0.74 15.34 -14.42
C LYS A 78 0.72 13.93 -15.01
N TYR A 79 0.29 12.92 -14.24
CA TYR A 79 0.49 11.52 -14.60
C TYR A 79 -0.80 10.71 -14.83
N LYS A 80 -1.99 11.23 -14.58
CA LYS A 80 -3.28 10.52 -14.77
C LYS A 80 -3.45 9.95 -16.17
N ASP A 81 -3.09 10.70 -17.20
CA ASP A 81 -3.20 10.28 -18.60
C ASP A 81 -2.13 9.24 -18.97
N GLN A 82 -1.07 9.13 -18.17
CA GLN A 82 -0.02 8.11 -18.28
C GLN A 82 -0.35 6.86 -17.47
N GLY A 83 -1.46 6.87 -16.72
CA GLY A 83 -1.98 5.71 -16.01
C GLY A 83 -1.73 5.71 -14.50
N LEU A 84 -1.39 6.84 -13.88
CA LEU A 84 -1.42 7.00 -12.43
C LEU A 84 -2.85 7.26 -11.95
N VAL A 85 -3.26 6.58 -10.87
CA VAL A 85 -4.45 6.93 -10.09
C VAL A 85 -4.03 7.15 -8.64
N ILE A 86 -4.39 8.30 -8.07
CA ILE A 86 -4.26 8.57 -6.63
C ILE A 86 -5.60 8.29 -5.99
N ILE A 87 -5.60 7.61 -4.83
CA ILE A 87 -6.82 7.27 -4.08
C ILE A 87 -6.62 7.67 -2.63
N GLY A 88 -7.42 8.64 -2.17
CA GLY A 88 -7.39 9.14 -0.81
C GLY A 88 -8.38 8.39 0.09
N PHE A 89 -7.90 7.98 1.25
CA PHE A 89 -8.70 7.37 2.31
C PHE A 89 -8.68 8.28 3.54
N PRO A 90 -9.73 9.06 3.82
CA PRO A 90 -9.82 9.84 5.03
C PRO A 90 -9.74 8.95 6.28
N CYS A 91 -9.01 9.39 7.32
CA CYS A 91 -8.81 8.63 8.54
C CYS A 91 -8.71 9.56 9.76
N ASP A 92 -9.52 9.30 10.79
CA ASP A 92 -9.58 10.12 12.00
C ASP A 92 -8.78 9.55 13.19
N GLN A 93 -7.98 8.48 12.97
CA GLN A 93 -7.27 7.80 14.05
C GLN A 93 -6.06 8.58 14.60
N PHE A 94 -5.58 9.60 13.87
CA PHE A 94 -4.37 10.34 14.23
C PHE A 94 -4.74 11.74 14.76
N GLY A 95 -4.92 11.81 16.08
CA GLY A 95 -5.20 13.07 16.77
C GLY A 95 -6.58 13.68 16.45
N HIS A 96 -7.54 12.87 15.96
CA HIS A 96 -8.87 13.32 15.52
C HIS A 96 -8.79 14.48 14.51
N GLN A 97 -7.88 14.34 13.55
CA GLN A 97 -7.61 15.35 12.53
C GLN A 97 -8.50 15.25 11.28
N GLU A 98 -9.46 14.30 11.27
CA GLU A 98 -10.46 14.15 10.20
C GLU A 98 -11.88 13.98 10.76
N PRO A 99 -12.42 14.97 11.50
CA PRO A 99 -13.71 14.83 12.18
C PRO A 99 -14.92 14.97 11.25
N GLY A 100 -14.74 15.45 10.01
CA GLY A 100 -15.82 15.73 9.06
C GLY A 100 -16.56 14.47 8.60
N THR A 101 -17.77 14.65 8.02
CA THR A 101 -18.43 13.63 7.22
C THR A 101 -17.75 13.49 5.86
N ASP A 102 -18.03 12.41 5.12
CA ASP A 102 -17.46 12.20 3.79
C ASP A 102 -17.75 13.37 2.84
N GLU A 103 -18.96 13.98 2.92
CA GLU A 103 -19.34 15.15 2.14
C GLU A 103 -18.54 16.40 2.53
N GLN A 104 -18.36 16.63 3.83
CA GLN A 104 -17.57 17.76 4.33
C GLN A 104 -16.10 17.65 3.95
N ILE A 105 -15.56 16.43 3.99
CA ILE A 105 -14.19 16.13 3.60
C ILE A 105 -14.00 16.38 2.10
N GLU A 106 -14.93 15.91 1.26
CA GLU A 106 -14.89 16.15 -0.18
C GLU A 106 -14.94 17.63 -0.50
N GLU A 107 -15.87 18.37 0.13
CA GLU A 107 -16.00 19.83 -0.06
C GLU A 107 -14.69 20.53 0.34
N PHE A 108 -14.12 20.16 1.50
CA PHE A 108 -12.85 20.71 1.97
C PHE A 108 -11.73 20.48 0.95
N CYS A 109 -11.55 19.23 0.49
CA CYS A 109 -10.49 18.85 -0.45
C CYS A 109 -10.64 19.59 -1.79
N ARG A 110 -11.86 19.68 -2.31
CA ARG A 110 -12.13 20.37 -3.58
C ARG A 110 -11.94 21.87 -3.51
N LEU A 111 -12.47 22.52 -2.47
CA LEU A 111 -12.47 23.99 -2.37
C LEU A 111 -11.10 24.53 -1.94
N ASN A 112 -10.38 23.83 -1.05
CA ASN A 112 -9.14 24.36 -0.49
C ASN A 112 -7.89 23.87 -1.24
N HIS A 113 -7.95 22.68 -1.87
CA HIS A 113 -6.80 22.03 -2.49
C HIS A 113 -7.03 21.62 -3.95
N GLY A 114 -8.22 21.91 -4.50
CA GLY A 114 -8.55 21.57 -5.88
C GLY A 114 -8.51 20.08 -6.20
N VAL A 115 -8.60 19.19 -5.20
CA VAL A 115 -8.48 17.75 -5.35
C VAL A 115 -9.50 17.22 -6.35
N THR A 116 -9.00 16.50 -7.37
CA THR A 116 -9.81 15.84 -8.39
C THR A 116 -9.65 14.32 -8.41
N PHE A 117 -8.66 13.77 -7.72
CA PHE A 117 -8.49 12.33 -7.58
C PHE A 117 -9.57 11.70 -6.69
N PRO A 118 -9.86 10.39 -6.85
CA PRO A 118 -10.85 9.67 -6.07
C PRO A 118 -10.63 9.74 -4.56
N LEU A 119 -11.71 10.04 -3.83
CA LEU A 119 -11.77 9.92 -2.38
C LEU A 119 -12.71 8.77 -1.99
N MET A 120 -12.28 7.94 -1.07
CA MET A 120 -13.08 6.88 -0.46
C MET A 120 -13.78 7.39 0.80
N SER A 121 -14.73 6.63 1.32
CA SER A 121 -15.31 6.87 2.63
C SER A 121 -14.25 6.78 3.71
N LYS A 122 -14.47 7.49 4.81
CA LYS A 122 -13.57 7.48 5.97
C LYS A 122 -13.45 6.07 6.55
N ILE A 123 -12.23 5.66 6.84
CA ILE A 123 -11.90 4.31 7.36
C ILE A 123 -10.94 4.37 8.54
N GLU A 124 -10.78 3.23 9.21
CA GLU A 124 -9.65 2.96 10.10
C GLU A 124 -8.52 2.27 9.33
N VAL A 125 -7.27 2.61 9.67
CA VAL A 125 -6.06 2.06 9.02
C VAL A 125 -5.24 1.19 9.97
N ASN A 126 -5.49 1.29 11.28
CA ASN A 126 -4.83 0.51 12.34
C ASN A 126 -5.83 -0.15 13.28
N GLY A 127 -5.34 -1.13 14.06
CA GLY A 127 -6.14 -1.87 15.04
C GLY A 127 -7.07 -2.89 14.39
N ASP A 128 -7.99 -3.44 15.20
CA ASP A 128 -8.89 -4.52 14.80
C ASP A 128 -9.94 -4.07 13.77
N GLY A 129 -10.26 -2.78 13.75
CA GLY A 129 -11.17 -2.16 12.78
C GLY A 129 -10.51 -1.74 11.46
N ALA A 130 -9.20 -1.98 11.29
CA ALA A 130 -8.50 -1.56 10.09
C ALA A 130 -9.12 -2.17 8.82
N HIS A 131 -9.35 -1.31 7.83
CA HIS A 131 -9.89 -1.74 6.55
C HIS A 131 -9.00 -2.83 5.90
N PRO A 132 -9.56 -3.89 5.28
CA PRO A 132 -8.78 -5.00 4.71
C PRO A 132 -7.65 -4.55 3.77
N ILE A 133 -7.86 -3.51 2.96
CA ILE A 133 -6.81 -2.92 2.11
C ILE A 133 -5.61 -2.48 2.96
N TYR A 134 -5.82 -1.80 4.10
CA TYR A 134 -4.72 -1.33 4.94
C TYR A 134 -4.07 -2.46 5.75
N GLN A 135 -4.81 -3.50 6.14
CA GLN A 135 -4.22 -4.71 6.71
C GLN A 135 -3.25 -5.34 5.71
N TRP A 136 -3.68 -5.50 4.45
CA TRP A 136 -2.85 -6.03 3.38
C TRP A 136 -1.66 -5.10 3.06
N LEU A 137 -1.86 -3.80 2.86
CA LEU A 137 -0.78 -2.84 2.57
C LEU A 137 0.34 -2.90 3.62
N LYS A 138 -0.04 -2.90 4.91
CA LYS A 138 0.91 -3.00 6.02
C LYS A 138 1.65 -4.34 6.05
N SER A 139 1.03 -5.44 5.62
CA SER A 139 1.67 -6.75 5.53
C SER A 139 2.70 -6.82 4.40
N GLN A 140 2.53 -6.01 3.34
CA GLN A 140 3.43 -5.98 2.18
C GLN A 140 4.62 -5.02 2.38
N ALA A 141 4.41 -3.90 3.09
CA ALA A 141 5.44 -2.91 3.31
C ALA A 141 5.33 -2.32 4.73
N GLY A 142 6.29 -2.63 5.58
CA GLY A 142 6.43 -2.11 6.93
C GLY A 142 6.80 -0.62 6.96
N PHE A 143 7.05 -0.10 8.16
CA PHE A 143 7.51 1.28 8.35
C PHE A 143 8.84 1.52 7.61
N ALA A 144 8.86 2.57 6.78
CA ALA A 144 10.00 2.86 5.90
C ALA A 144 11.02 3.84 6.51
N GLY A 145 10.73 4.39 7.70
CA GLY A 145 11.53 5.45 8.33
C GLY A 145 11.08 6.85 7.90
N PHE A 146 11.19 7.79 8.83
CA PHE A 146 10.93 9.21 8.52
C PHE A 146 12.11 9.82 7.77
N ASN A 147 11.83 10.71 6.81
CA ASN A 147 12.87 11.48 6.11
C ASN A 147 13.62 12.37 7.12
N PRO A 148 14.93 12.15 7.36
CA PRO A 148 15.68 12.88 8.39
C PRO A 148 15.78 14.38 8.14
N GLU A 149 15.66 14.83 6.90
CA GLU A 149 15.74 16.24 6.50
C GLU A 149 14.41 16.99 6.72
N HIS A 150 13.30 16.27 6.98
CA HIS A 150 12.01 16.91 7.15
C HIS A 150 11.87 17.54 8.55
N PRO A 151 11.39 18.79 8.68
CA PRO A 151 11.35 19.53 9.96
C PRO A 151 10.57 18.81 11.08
N LEU A 152 9.55 18.04 10.73
CA LEU A 152 8.70 17.34 11.72
C LEU A 152 9.26 15.97 12.13
N THR A 153 10.30 15.45 11.48
CA THR A 153 10.84 14.12 11.77
C THR A 153 11.22 13.94 13.21
N LYS A 154 11.99 14.89 13.77
CA LYS A 154 12.41 14.79 15.15
C LYS A 154 11.23 14.78 16.13
N ILE A 155 10.22 15.60 15.90
CA ILE A 155 9.02 15.67 16.74
C ILE A 155 8.22 14.37 16.69
N LEU A 156 8.05 13.81 15.48
CA LEU A 156 7.34 12.53 15.30
C LEU A 156 8.11 11.38 15.95
N ASP A 157 9.41 11.30 15.72
CA ASP A 157 10.27 10.26 16.27
C ASP A 157 10.27 10.27 17.82
N GLU A 158 10.44 11.44 18.43
CA GLU A 158 10.36 11.61 19.88
C GLU A 158 8.99 11.21 20.44
N MET A 159 7.90 11.62 19.75
CA MET A 159 6.53 11.29 20.14
C MET A 159 6.28 9.78 20.10
N PHE A 160 6.67 9.12 19.01
CA PHE A 160 6.47 7.69 18.85
C PHE A 160 7.38 6.87 19.77
N THR A 161 8.66 7.22 19.91
CA THR A 161 9.60 6.55 20.82
C THR A 161 9.13 6.64 22.26
N LYS A 162 8.56 7.78 22.66
CA LYS A 162 8.01 7.94 24.02
C LYS A 162 6.79 7.06 24.27
N ALA A 163 5.94 6.89 23.25
CA ALA A 163 4.72 6.06 23.35
C ALA A 163 5.04 4.56 23.27
N ASP A 164 6.00 4.20 22.43
CA ASP A 164 6.39 2.83 22.14
C ASP A 164 7.82 2.81 21.60
N PRO A 165 8.83 2.43 22.40
CA PRO A 165 10.23 2.39 21.96
C PRO A 165 10.48 1.51 20.73
N ASP A 166 9.62 0.50 20.53
CA ASP A 166 9.73 -0.45 19.41
C ASP A 166 8.85 -0.06 18.20
N TYR A 167 8.29 1.17 18.17
CA TYR A 167 7.35 1.60 17.15
C TYR A 167 7.86 1.39 15.72
N ALA A 168 9.16 1.56 15.50
CA ALA A 168 9.77 1.46 14.18
C ALA A 168 9.77 0.02 13.63
N SER A 169 9.72 -0.98 14.49
CA SER A 169 9.64 -2.39 14.09
C SER A 169 8.23 -2.84 13.68
N LYS A 170 7.21 -2.04 13.99
CA LYS A 170 5.80 -2.37 13.75
C LYS A 170 5.35 -1.82 12.39
N PRO A 171 4.56 -2.58 11.61
CA PRO A 171 4.13 -2.15 10.27
C PRO A 171 3.02 -1.09 10.29
N ASP A 172 2.43 -0.78 11.44
CA ASP A 172 1.32 0.16 11.57
C ASP A 172 1.61 1.50 10.92
N ILE A 173 0.53 2.12 10.41
CA ILE A 173 0.58 3.49 9.90
C ILE A 173 0.91 4.42 11.06
N LYS A 174 1.93 5.24 10.90
CA LYS A 174 2.37 6.12 11.99
C LYS A 174 1.58 7.41 12.06
N TRP A 175 1.24 7.99 10.90
CA TRP A 175 0.52 9.26 10.86
C TRP A 175 -0.29 9.42 9.57
N ASN A 176 -1.07 10.51 9.47
CA ASN A 176 -1.75 10.91 8.24
C ASN A 176 -0.74 11.15 7.11
N PHE A 177 -1.16 10.96 5.88
CA PHE A 177 -0.35 11.08 4.66
C PHE A 177 0.78 10.06 4.54
N THR A 178 0.59 8.83 5.07
CA THR A 178 1.37 7.66 4.64
C THR A 178 0.88 7.21 3.27
N LYS A 179 1.79 6.91 2.36
CA LYS A 179 1.46 6.56 0.97
C LYS A 179 2.04 5.20 0.61
N PHE A 180 1.32 4.47 -0.27
CA PHE A 180 1.78 3.21 -0.85
C PHE A 180 1.67 3.30 -2.37
N LEU A 181 2.79 3.08 -3.06
CA LEU A 181 2.80 2.95 -4.52
C LEU A 181 2.54 1.50 -4.88
N ILE A 182 1.57 1.28 -5.77
CA ILE A 182 1.15 -0.01 -6.28
C ILE A 182 1.48 -0.09 -7.76
N SER A 183 2.05 -1.19 -8.17
CA SER A 183 2.42 -1.45 -9.56
C SER A 183 1.18 -1.68 -10.45
N ARG A 184 1.39 -1.55 -11.77
CA ARG A 184 0.37 -1.85 -12.80
C ARG A 184 -0.14 -3.30 -12.75
N VAL A 185 0.58 -4.20 -12.05
CA VAL A 185 0.17 -5.61 -11.87
C VAL A 185 -0.38 -5.89 -10.46
N GLY A 186 -0.59 -4.84 -9.66
CA GLY A 186 -1.30 -4.89 -8.38
C GLY A 186 -0.48 -5.24 -7.16
N ASN A 187 0.86 -5.22 -7.23
CA ASN A 187 1.75 -5.46 -6.10
C ASN A 187 2.20 -4.14 -5.46
N VAL A 188 2.43 -4.14 -4.16
CA VAL A 188 3.07 -2.99 -3.48
C VAL A 188 4.51 -2.84 -3.96
N VAL A 189 4.86 -1.65 -4.43
CA VAL A 189 6.22 -1.29 -4.88
C VAL A 189 7.03 -0.75 -3.71
N CYS A 190 6.46 0.25 -3.02
CA CYS A 190 7.09 0.88 -1.85
C CYS A 190 6.06 1.62 -1.00
N ARG A 191 6.47 1.92 0.24
CA ARG A 191 5.75 2.76 1.19
C ARG A 191 6.55 4.04 1.41
N PHE A 192 5.85 5.15 1.52
CA PHE A 192 6.41 6.46 1.87
C PHE A 192 5.73 6.96 3.14
N GLU A 193 6.53 7.41 4.09
CA GLU A 193 6.02 7.98 5.33
C GLU A 193 5.55 9.44 5.12
N PRO A 194 4.81 10.02 6.07
CA PRO A 194 4.30 11.40 5.95
C PRO A 194 5.37 12.45 5.62
N THR A 195 6.58 12.24 6.12
CA THR A 195 7.73 13.13 5.93
C THR A 195 8.38 13.04 4.54
N THR A 196 7.89 12.19 3.67
CA THR A 196 8.24 12.18 2.24
C THR A 196 7.23 13.04 1.50
N GLU A 197 7.70 14.16 0.97
CA GLU A 197 6.87 15.08 0.20
C GLU A 197 6.45 14.47 -1.16
N PRO A 198 5.28 14.87 -1.71
CA PRO A 198 4.81 14.34 -2.98
C PRO A 198 5.82 14.41 -4.12
N GLN A 199 6.58 15.50 -4.22
CA GLN A 199 7.61 15.68 -5.26
C GLN A 199 8.76 14.68 -5.15
N GLU A 200 9.08 14.23 -3.93
CA GLU A 200 10.16 13.25 -3.70
C GLU A 200 9.78 11.84 -4.19
N MET A 201 8.48 11.56 -4.40
CA MET A 201 7.98 10.28 -4.89
C MET A 201 8.01 10.19 -6.42
N GLU A 202 8.21 11.31 -7.12
CA GLU A 202 8.03 11.42 -8.57
C GLU A 202 8.88 10.42 -9.34
N GLY A 203 10.15 10.27 -9.00
CA GLY A 203 11.06 9.30 -9.66
C GLY A 203 10.60 7.85 -9.53
N SER A 204 9.98 7.47 -8.38
CA SER A 204 9.42 6.14 -8.18
C SER A 204 8.18 5.93 -9.03
N ILE A 205 7.32 6.95 -9.14
CA ILE A 205 6.12 6.96 -9.98
C ILE A 205 6.50 6.82 -11.44
N GLU A 206 7.45 7.64 -11.95
CA GLU A 206 7.93 7.58 -13.33
C GLU A 206 8.52 6.21 -13.67
N THR A 207 9.32 5.64 -12.75
CA THR A 207 9.89 4.29 -12.90
C THR A 207 8.80 3.23 -13.05
N GLU A 208 7.70 3.33 -12.28
CA GLU A 208 6.60 2.38 -12.38
C GLU A 208 5.76 2.60 -13.64
N LEU A 209 5.55 3.85 -14.03
CA LEU A 209 4.79 4.19 -15.24
C LEU A 209 5.49 3.77 -16.54
N ALA A 210 6.82 3.66 -16.53
CA ALA A 210 7.63 3.24 -17.68
C ALA A 210 7.61 1.72 -17.95
N LYS A 211 7.06 0.91 -17.03
CA LYS A 211 6.90 -0.55 -17.19
C LYS A 211 5.65 -0.91 -18.00
#